data_86b90d156eec51a2dc4c1ad29b816a9c
#
_entry.id   86b90d156eec51a2dc4c1ad29b816a9c
#
_cell.length_a   1.000
_cell.length_b   1.000
_cell.length_c   1.000
_cell.angle_alpha   90.00
_cell.angle_beta   90.00
_cell.angle_gamma   90.00
#
_symmetry.space_group_name_H-M   'P 1'
#
loop_
_entity.id
_entity.type
_entity.pdbx_description
1 polymer ?
#
loop_
_entity_poly.entity_id
_entity_poly.type
_entity_poly.pdbx_seq_one_letter_code
_entity_poly.pdbx_strand_id
1 'polypeptide(L)'
;MEIFIAAYFLALIVEIIIRAPIDRKRRQGRISERRVTTQEQLLLGLLTLGGFVVPLIYTFTNWLDFADYSLPGWAGWIGVLLTAGALFLFWRAHADLGLNWSPSLEIREKHELITRGIYGVIRHPMYASQWLLSLATPLLLQNWIAGFLNFLVFIPFYLLRVKAEEQMMLDSFGAP
;
A
#
# COMPACT_ATOMS: atom_id res chain seq x y z
N MET A 1 -19.26 12.77 7.68
CA MET A 1 -18.82 12.00 6.52
C MET A 1 -17.66 12.69 5.80
N GLU A 2 -17.82 13.92 5.33
CA GLU A 2 -16.82 14.66 4.52
C GLU A 2 -15.39 14.69 5.12
N ILE A 3 -15.28 14.87 6.45
CA ILE A 3 -13.96 14.90 7.11
C ILE A 3 -13.22 13.56 6.99
N PHE A 4 -13.93 12.44 6.97
CA PHE A 4 -13.33 11.11 6.85
C PHE A 4 -12.93 10.81 5.41
N ILE A 5 -13.74 11.25 4.44
CA ILE A 5 -13.38 11.20 3.01
C ILE A 5 -12.14 12.07 2.75
N ALA A 6 -12.11 13.28 3.32
CA ALA A 6 -10.94 14.16 3.23
C ALA A 6 -9.68 13.52 3.85
N ALA A 7 -9.82 12.85 5.01
CA ALA A 7 -8.72 12.13 5.65
C ALA A 7 -8.18 11.00 4.75
N TYR A 8 -9.06 10.27 4.05
CA TYR A 8 -8.67 9.25 3.08
C TYR A 8 -7.80 9.82 1.94
N PHE A 9 -8.27 10.88 1.28
CA PHE A 9 -7.50 11.48 0.19
C PHE A 9 -6.22 12.17 0.66
N LEU A 10 -6.24 12.77 1.85
CA LEU A 10 -5.02 13.31 2.46
C LEU A 10 -3.99 12.21 2.67
N ALA A 11 -4.40 11.02 3.11
CA ALA A 11 -3.50 9.88 3.27
C ALA A 11 -2.85 9.47 1.95
N LEU A 12 -3.61 9.39 0.86
CA LEU A 12 -3.06 9.10 -0.47
C LEU A 12 -2.04 10.16 -0.92
N ILE A 13 -2.30 11.43 -0.66
CA ILE A 13 -1.37 12.51 -0.96
C ILE A 13 -0.08 12.34 -0.15
N VAL A 14 -0.19 12.04 1.14
CA VAL A 14 0.96 11.81 2.02
C VAL A 14 1.78 10.61 1.56
N GLU A 15 1.15 9.50 1.15
CA GLU A 15 1.86 8.34 0.57
C GLU A 15 2.65 8.74 -0.69
N ILE A 16 2.06 9.54 -1.58
CA ILE A 16 2.75 10.05 -2.78
C ILE A 16 3.96 10.90 -2.39
N ILE A 17 3.79 11.82 -1.43
CA ILE A 17 4.87 12.70 -0.95
C ILE A 17 6.02 11.88 -0.35
N ILE A 18 5.74 10.85 0.44
CA ILE A 18 6.75 9.96 1.03
C ILE A 18 7.49 9.18 -0.06
N ARG A 19 6.79 8.65 -1.03
CA ARG A 19 7.32 7.78 -2.09
C ARG A 19 8.07 8.51 -3.18
N ALA A 20 7.59 9.69 -3.60
CA ALA A 20 8.09 10.41 -4.77
C ALA A 20 9.61 10.67 -4.79
N PRO A 21 10.26 11.14 -3.70
CA PRO A 21 11.70 11.40 -3.71
C PRO A 21 12.52 10.10 -3.84
N ILE A 22 12.06 9.00 -3.27
CA ILE A 22 12.72 7.69 -3.34
C ILE A 22 12.57 7.13 -4.74
N ASP A 23 11.36 7.17 -5.31
CA ASP A 23 11.11 6.69 -6.67
C ASP A 23 11.90 7.47 -7.71
N ARG A 24 12.01 8.79 -7.56
CA ARG A 24 12.81 9.64 -8.46
C ARG A 24 14.28 9.26 -8.44
N LYS A 25 14.88 9.06 -7.27
CA LYS A 25 16.29 8.63 -7.15
C LYS A 25 16.48 7.20 -7.66
N ARG A 26 15.54 6.32 -7.34
CA ARG A 26 15.55 4.91 -7.76
C ARG A 26 15.62 4.76 -9.29
N ARG A 27 14.86 5.56 -10.06
CA ARG A 27 14.81 5.49 -11.52
C ARG A 27 16.16 5.75 -12.19
N GLN A 28 17.14 6.32 -11.49
CA GLN A 28 18.49 6.56 -11.99
C GLN A 28 19.41 5.34 -11.87
N GLY A 29 19.05 4.34 -11.05
CA GLY A 29 19.83 3.12 -10.88
C GLY A 29 19.48 2.04 -11.90
N ARG A 30 20.43 1.13 -12.18
CA ARG A 30 20.21 -0.01 -13.08
C ARG A 30 19.51 -1.16 -12.37
N ILE A 31 18.63 -1.84 -13.10
CA ILE A 31 17.95 -3.06 -12.64
C ILE A 31 18.85 -4.23 -13.03
N SER A 32 19.20 -5.08 -12.05
CA SER A 32 19.97 -6.31 -12.27
C SER A 32 19.09 -7.51 -12.54
N GLU A 33 17.94 -7.58 -11.87
CA GLU A 33 16.96 -8.67 -12.03
C GLU A 33 15.54 -8.13 -11.95
N ARG A 34 14.63 -8.69 -12.78
CA ARG A 34 13.22 -8.34 -12.81
C ARG A 34 12.36 -9.60 -12.93
N ARG A 35 11.48 -9.81 -11.94
CA ARG A 35 10.55 -10.96 -11.89
C ARG A 35 9.08 -10.53 -11.97
N VAL A 36 8.80 -9.46 -12.67
CA VAL A 36 7.44 -8.92 -12.81
C VAL A 36 6.63 -9.80 -13.76
N THR A 37 5.52 -10.34 -13.26
CA THR A 37 4.58 -11.16 -14.04
C THR A 37 3.38 -10.34 -14.51
N THR A 38 2.67 -10.82 -15.56
CA THR A 38 1.40 -10.23 -16.00
C THR A 38 0.37 -10.25 -14.87
N GLN A 39 0.36 -11.31 -14.06
CA GLN A 39 -0.52 -11.43 -12.89
C GLN A 39 -0.26 -10.33 -11.86
N GLU A 40 1.02 -10.03 -11.57
CA GLU A 40 1.39 -8.94 -10.67
C GLU A 40 0.92 -7.58 -11.21
N GLN A 41 1.11 -7.33 -12.50
CA GLN A 41 0.67 -6.10 -13.15
C GLN A 41 -0.85 -5.93 -13.09
N LEU A 42 -1.60 -7.01 -13.32
CA LEU A 42 -3.06 -7.01 -13.21
C LEU A 42 -3.50 -6.67 -11.77
N LEU A 43 -2.91 -7.32 -10.78
CA LEU A 43 -3.23 -7.07 -9.37
C LEU A 43 -2.87 -5.65 -8.92
N LEU A 44 -1.74 -5.11 -9.37
CA LEU A 44 -1.37 -3.70 -9.14
C LEU A 44 -2.37 -2.73 -9.80
N GLY A 45 -2.84 -3.05 -11.00
CA GLY A 45 -3.90 -2.30 -11.68
C GLY A 45 -5.22 -2.33 -10.91
N LEU A 46 -5.62 -3.51 -10.41
CA LEU A 46 -6.82 -3.68 -9.59
C LEU A 46 -6.70 -2.95 -8.25
N LEU A 47 -5.52 -2.95 -7.61
CA LEU A 47 -5.27 -2.16 -6.40
C LEU A 47 -5.38 -0.65 -6.67
N THR A 48 -4.89 -0.19 -7.82
CA THR A 48 -5.04 1.21 -8.23
C THR A 48 -6.51 1.54 -8.48
N LEU A 49 -7.25 0.64 -9.12
CA LEU A 49 -8.68 0.80 -9.34
C LEU A 49 -9.43 0.88 -8.00
N GLY A 50 -9.22 -0.08 -7.09
CA GLY A 50 -9.91 -0.15 -5.80
C GLY A 50 -9.49 0.91 -4.79
N GLY A 51 -8.19 1.28 -4.77
CA GLY A 51 -7.64 2.22 -3.80
C GLY A 51 -7.59 3.67 -4.28
N PHE A 52 -7.91 3.95 -5.56
CA PHE A 52 -7.87 5.32 -6.08
C PHE A 52 -9.06 5.65 -6.98
N VAL A 53 -9.29 4.88 -8.05
CA VAL A 53 -10.31 5.24 -9.06
C VAL A 53 -11.72 5.11 -8.50
N VAL A 54 -12.03 3.99 -7.84
CA VAL A 54 -13.37 3.76 -7.28
C VAL A 54 -13.69 4.74 -6.14
N PRO A 55 -12.80 5.04 -5.18
CA PRO A 55 -13.02 6.13 -4.23
C PRO A 55 -13.21 7.51 -4.85
N LEU A 56 -12.54 7.83 -5.98
CA LEU A 56 -12.80 9.07 -6.71
C LEU A 56 -14.22 9.08 -7.32
N ILE A 57 -14.62 7.99 -7.98
CA ILE A 57 -15.99 7.87 -8.52
C ILE A 57 -17.00 8.04 -7.39
N TYR A 58 -16.80 7.39 -6.26
CA TYR A 58 -17.66 7.51 -5.08
C TYR A 58 -17.78 8.96 -4.59
N THR A 59 -16.67 9.68 -4.52
CA THR A 59 -16.63 11.03 -3.95
C THR A 59 -17.22 12.08 -4.87
N PHE A 60 -17.06 11.92 -6.19
CA PHE A 60 -17.44 12.96 -7.17
C PHE A 60 -18.68 12.62 -8.00
N THR A 61 -19.32 11.47 -7.76
CA THR A 61 -20.56 11.07 -8.44
C THR A 61 -21.51 10.38 -7.45
N ASN A 62 -22.78 10.21 -7.84
CA ASN A 62 -23.78 9.49 -7.04
C ASN A 62 -23.90 8.01 -7.49
N TRP A 63 -22.97 7.51 -8.28
CA TRP A 63 -23.08 6.16 -8.88
C TRP A 63 -23.01 5.03 -7.86
N LEU A 64 -22.38 5.26 -6.72
CA LEU A 64 -22.17 4.26 -5.70
C LEU A 64 -22.99 4.50 -4.42
N ASP A 65 -23.86 5.52 -4.37
CA ASP A 65 -24.67 5.87 -3.20
C ASP A 65 -25.56 4.71 -2.74
N PHE A 66 -25.98 3.85 -3.67
CA PHE A 66 -26.77 2.66 -3.36
C PHE A 66 -26.04 1.65 -2.45
N ALA A 67 -24.72 1.74 -2.36
CA ALA A 67 -23.88 0.87 -1.57
C ALA A 67 -23.43 1.54 -0.25
N ASP A 68 -23.98 2.69 0.12
CA ASP A 68 -23.66 3.38 1.36
C ASP A 68 -24.18 2.62 2.58
N TYR A 69 -23.44 2.73 3.65
CA TYR A 69 -23.87 2.36 5.00
C TYR A 69 -23.45 3.43 6.01
N SER A 70 -24.07 3.43 7.15
CA SER A 70 -23.76 4.39 8.21
C SER A 70 -23.18 3.70 9.44
N LEU A 71 -22.08 4.24 9.94
CA LEU A 71 -21.45 3.82 11.19
C LEU A 71 -21.57 4.95 12.23
N PRO A 72 -21.54 4.62 13.52
CA PRO A 72 -21.39 5.62 14.56
C PRO A 72 -20.14 6.48 14.33
N GLY A 73 -20.20 7.77 14.64
CA GLY A 73 -19.10 8.72 14.35
C GLY A 73 -17.73 8.31 14.91
N TRP A 74 -17.69 7.57 16.02
CA TRP A 74 -16.43 7.05 16.56
C TRP A 74 -15.71 6.05 15.62
N ALA A 75 -16.45 5.32 14.78
CA ALA A 75 -15.86 4.37 13.83
C ALA A 75 -14.97 5.09 12.78
N GLY A 76 -15.41 6.26 12.28
CA GLY A 76 -14.61 7.08 11.39
C GLY A 76 -13.29 7.54 12.07
N TRP A 77 -13.33 7.89 13.35
CA TRP A 77 -12.11 8.26 14.11
C TRP A 77 -11.16 7.07 14.30
N ILE A 78 -11.67 5.85 14.48
CA ILE A 78 -10.83 4.64 14.42
C ILE A 78 -10.19 4.51 13.04
N GLY A 79 -10.93 4.75 11.97
CA GLY A 79 -10.38 4.79 10.62
C GLY A 79 -9.23 5.80 10.47
N VAL A 80 -9.39 7.01 11.01
CA VAL A 80 -8.31 8.03 11.04
C VAL A 80 -7.10 7.54 11.83
N LEU A 81 -7.29 6.91 12.98
CA LEU A 81 -6.19 6.39 13.81
C LEU A 81 -5.43 5.26 13.09
N LEU A 82 -6.14 4.32 12.47
CA LEU A 82 -5.54 3.25 11.66
C LEU A 82 -4.75 3.84 10.48
N THR A 83 -5.30 4.86 9.82
CA THR A 83 -4.62 5.57 8.73
C THR A 83 -3.34 6.25 9.20
N ALA A 84 -3.35 6.89 10.36
CA ALA A 84 -2.15 7.50 10.94
C ALA A 84 -1.08 6.44 11.24
N GLY A 85 -1.46 5.29 11.81
CA GLY A 85 -0.57 4.14 12.00
C GLY A 85 -0.02 3.57 10.69
N ALA A 86 -0.87 3.47 9.65
CA ALA A 86 -0.47 3.05 8.32
C ALA A 86 0.58 3.99 7.72
N LEU A 87 0.33 5.30 7.76
CA LEU A 87 1.27 6.31 7.24
C LEU A 87 2.59 6.32 7.99
N PHE A 88 2.57 6.12 9.33
CA PHE A 88 3.78 5.99 10.12
C PHE A 88 4.61 4.77 9.69
N LEU A 89 3.99 3.59 9.56
CA LEU A 89 4.68 2.38 9.07
C LEU A 89 5.19 2.56 7.64
N PHE A 90 4.39 3.16 6.78
CA PHE A 90 4.74 3.43 5.39
C PHE A 90 5.98 4.34 5.28
N TRP A 91 5.98 5.43 6.05
CA TRP A 91 7.12 6.34 6.13
C TRP A 91 8.37 5.64 6.66
N ARG A 92 8.26 4.92 7.79
CA ARG A 92 9.40 4.20 8.37
C ARG A 92 9.96 3.14 7.42
N ALA A 93 9.07 2.37 6.79
CA ALA A 93 9.48 1.36 5.82
C ALA A 93 10.27 1.97 4.65
N HIS A 94 9.79 3.09 4.09
CA HIS A 94 10.49 3.78 3.01
C HIS A 94 11.80 4.43 3.48
N ALA A 95 11.83 5.02 4.66
CA ALA A 95 13.03 5.66 5.21
C ALA A 95 14.14 4.62 5.48
N ASP A 96 13.78 3.46 6.04
CA ASP A 96 14.76 2.43 6.38
C ASP A 96 15.22 1.63 5.14
N LEU A 97 14.35 1.40 4.15
CA LEU A 97 14.68 0.68 2.91
C LEU A 97 15.45 1.56 1.91
N GLY A 98 15.13 2.86 1.88
CA GLY A 98 15.80 3.81 0.99
C GLY A 98 15.75 3.41 -0.49
N LEU A 99 16.91 3.34 -1.14
CA LEU A 99 17.02 2.98 -2.56
C LEU A 99 16.82 1.49 -2.86
N ASN A 100 16.79 0.64 -1.82
CA ASN A 100 16.44 -0.78 -1.96
C ASN A 100 14.95 -0.99 -2.19
N TRP A 101 14.11 0.04 -2.00
CA TRP A 101 12.69 -0.04 -2.28
C TRP A 101 12.38 -0.18 -3.78
N SER A 102 11.43 -1.05 -4.13
CA SER A 102 10.84 -1.12 -5.47
C SER A 102 9.31 -1.36 -5.40
N PRO A 103 8.50 -0.73 -6.29
CA PRO A 103 7.07 -1.02 -6.39
C PRO A 103 6.79 -2.39 -7.00
N SER A 104 7.74 -2.97 -7.71
CA SER A 104 7.67 -4.26 -8.40
C SER A 104 8.81 -5.18 -7.94
N LEU A 105 8.72 -6.48 -8.29
CA LEU A 105 9.74 -7.48 -7.97
C LEU A 105 11.00 -7.26 -8.81
N GLU A 106 11.88 -6.40 -8.30
CA GLU A 106 13.13 -6.01 -8.96
C GLU A 106 14.27 -5.97 -7.94
N ILE A 107 15.42 -6.52 -8.34
CA ILE A 107 16.70 -6.33 -7.65
C ILE A 107 17.54 -5.37 -8.48
N ARG A 108 18.22 -4.45 -7.80
CA ARG A 108 19.06 -3.44 -8.41
C ARG A 108 20.53 -3.71 -8.13
N GLU A 109 21.40 -3.13 -8.95
CA GLU A 109 22.83 -3.08 -8.63
C GLU A 109 23.02 -2.48 -7.23
N LYS A 110 23.83 -3.12 -6.39
CA LYS A 110 24.06 -2.75 -4.97
C LYS A 110 22.84 -2.86 -4.06
N HIS A 111 21.88 -3.73 -4.39
CA HIS A 111 20.76 -4.03 -3.50
C HIS A 111 21.30 -4.74 -2.25
N GLU A 112 20.88 -4.29 -1.07
CA GLU A 112 21.27 -4.87 0.22
C GLU A 112 20.02 -5.39 0.94
N LEU A 113 20.16 -6.51 1.63
CA LEU A 113 19.11 -7.01 2.52
C LEU A 113 19.06 -6.15 3.79
N ILE A 114 18.00 -5.38 3.96
CA ILE A 114 17.83 -4.50 5.12
C ILE A 114 17.15 -5.28 6.25
N THR A 115 17.87 -5.45 7.36
CA THR A 115 17.40 -6.15 8.58
C THR A 115 17.40 -5.25 9.82
N ARG A 116 17.59 -3.94 9.64
CA ARG A 116 17.65 -2.92 10.71
C ARG A 116 16.42 -1.99 10.67
N GLY A 117 16.30 -1.16 11.68
CA GLY A 117 15.17 -0.24 11.80
C GLY A 117 13.86 -0.99 11.96
N ILE A 118 12.81 -0.57 11.23
CA ILE A 118 11.50 -1.24 11.28
C ILE A 118 11.56 -2.68 10.74
N TYR A 119 12.50 -2.99 9.81
CA TYR A 119 12.72 -4.33 9.25
C TYR A 119 13.37 -5.29 10.24
N GLY A 120 13.95 -4.81 11.33
CA GLY A 120 14.40 -5.66 12.46
C GLY A 120 13.27 -6.11 13.37
N VAL A 121 12.07 -5.52 13.26
CA VAL A 121 10.89 -5.83 14.10
C VAL A 121 9.78 -6.47 13.28
N ILE A 122 9.53 -5.96 12.07
CA ILE A 122 8.48 -6.42 11.16
C ILE A 122 9.14 -6.79 9.84
N ARG A 123 8.98 -8.04 9.39
CA ARG A 123 9.59 -8.52 8.14
C ARG A 123 9.07 -7.77 6.90
N HIS A 124 7.78 -7.46 6.88
CA HIS A 124 7.11 -6.79 5.76
C HIS A 124 6.33 -5.54 6.22
N PRO A 125 7.00 -4.47 6.69
CA PRO A 125 6.33 -3.30 7.26
C PRO A 125 5.51 -2.53 6.23
N MET A 126 5.89 -2.57 4.94
CA MET A 126 5.10 -1.97 3.86
C MET A 126 3.75 -2.67 3.67
N TYR A 127 3.73 -4.01 3.72
CA TYR A 127 2.46 -4.73 3.65
C TYR A 127 1.63 -4.55 4.93
N ALA A 128 2.27 -4.46 6.10
CA ALA A 128 1.56 -4.13 7.35
C ALA A 128 0.88 -2.74 7.26
N SER A 129 1.55 -1.74 6.68
CA SER A 129 0.97 -0.44 6.39
C SER A 129 -0.25 -0.54 5.47
N GLN A 130 -0.14 -1.29 4.36
CA GLN A 130 -1.25 -1.46 3.41
C GLN A 130 -2.43 -2.24 4.01
N TRP A 131 -2.18 -3.22 4.91
CA TRP A 131 -3.23 -3.87 5.68
C TRP A 131 -4.00 -2.90 6.57
N LEU A 132 -3.29 -2.03 7.32
CA LEU A 132 -3.93 -1.02 8.16
C LEU A 132 -4.76 -0.04 7.31
N LEU A 133 -4.24 0.41 6.18
CA LEU A 133 -4.95 1.32 5.29
C LEU A 133 -6.19 0.66 4.68
N SER A 134 -6.07 -0.60 4.24
CA SER A 134 -7.20 -1.36 3.70
C SER A 134 -8.31 -1.60 4.73
N LEU A 135 -7.95 -1.77 6.02
CA LEU A 135 -8.91 -1.87 7.12
C LEU A 135 -9.52 -0.50 7.50
N ALA A 136 -8.78 0.58 7.35
CA ALA A 136 -9.26 1.93 7.61
C ALA A 136 -10.28 2.41 6.56
N THR A 137 -10.06 2.03 5.29
CA THR A 137 -10.86 2.54 4.16
C THR A 137 -12.37 2.34 4.32
N PRO A 138 -12.89 1.15 4.73
CA PRO A 138 -14.33 0.98 4.96
C PRO A 138 -14.86 1.89 6.09
N LEU A 139 -14.06 2.17 7.11
CA LEU A 139 -14.46 3.05 8.21
C LEU A 139 -14.51 4.52 7.78
N LEU A 140 -13.67 4.92 6.83
CA LEU A 140 -13.57 6.29 6.34
C LEU A 140 -14.60 6.59 5.25
N LEU A 141 -14.78 5.68 4.28
CA LEU A 141 -15.65 5.90 3.13
C LEU A 141 -17.10 5.47 3.38
N GLN A 142 -17.34 4.52 4.28
CA GLN A 142 -18.66 4.00 4.65
C GLN A 142 -19.51 3.58 3.44
N ASN A 143 -18.89 2.95 2.45
CA ASN A 143 -19.48 2.42 1.25
C ASN A 143 -18.96 1.01 0.98
N TRP A 144 -19.85 0.06 0.70
CA TRP A 144 -19.48 -1.35 0.52
C TRP A 144 -18.51 -1.57 -0.65
N ILE A 145 -18.65 -0.82 -1.72
CA ILE A 145 -17.81 -0.95 -2.91
C ILE A 145 -16.51 -0.17 -2.71
N ALA A 146 -16.60 1.14 -2.52
CA ALA A 146 -15.43 2.02 -2.39
C ALA A 146 -14.59 1.69 -1.16
N GLY A 147 -15.21 1.24 -0.07
CA GLY A 147 -14.52 0.88 1.17
C GLY A 147 -13.81 -0.46 1.11
N PHE A 148 -14.45 -1.50 0.56
CA PHE A 148 -13.94 -2.88 0.67
C PHE A 148 -13.19 -3.37 -0.57
N LEU A 149 -13.36 -2.78 -1.75
CA LEU A 149 -12.76 -3.29 -2.98
C LEU A 149 -11.23 -3.39 -2.85
N ASN A 150 -10.57 -2.36 -2.32
CA ASN A 150 -9.12 -2.39 -2.12
C ASN A 150 -8.69 -3.50 -1.15
N PHE A 151 -9.42 -3.69 -0.06
CA PHE A 151 -9.17 -4.76 0.91
C PHE A 151 -9.26 -6.15 0.26
N LEU A 152 -10.32 -6.40 -0.52
CA LEU A 152 -10.54 -7.68 -1.20
C LEU A 152 -9.46 -7.98 -2.24
N VAL A 153 -9.01 -6.98 -2.99
CA VAL A 153 -7.93 -7.13 -3.98
C VAL A 153 -6.56 -7.28 -3.30
N PHE A 154 -6.35 -6.63 -2.15
CA PHE A 154 -5.08 -6.70 -1.44
C PHE A 154 -4.78 -8.09 -0.88
N ILE A 155 -5.79 -8.88 -0.52
CA ILE A 155 -5.61 -10.25 -0.02
C ILE A 155 -4.83 -11.12 -1.04
N PRO A 156 -5.33 -11.37 -2.25
CA PRO A 156 -4.62 -12.19 -3.23
C PRO A 156 -3.28 -11.56 -3.65
N PHE A 157 -3.22 -10.23 -3.78
CA PHE A 157 -1.97 -9.54 -4.06
C PHE A 157 -0.91 -9.85 -3.00
N TYR A 158 -1.23 -9.69 -1.72
CA TYR A 158 -0.33 -9.96 -0.61
C TYR A 158 0.16 -11.41 -0.62
N LEU A 159 -0.77 -12.38 -0.71
CA LEU A 159 -0.44 -13.81 -0.65
C LEU A 159 0.48 -14.26 -1.78
N LEU A 160 0.29 -13.73 -2.98
CA LEU A 160 1.10 -14.07 -4.15
C LEU A 160 2.45 -13.35 -4.11
N ARG A 161 2.42 -12.07 -3.79
CA ARG A 161 3.62 -11.24 -3.85
C ARG A 161 4.61 -11.54 -2.74
N VAL A 162 4.15 -11.74 -1.50
CA VAL A 162 5.05 -12.05 -0.38
C VAL A 162 5.87 -13.30 -0.67
N LYS A 163 5.23 -14.37 -1.16
CA LYS A 163 5.95 -15.60 -1.51
C LYS A 163 7.02 -15.38 -2.60
N ALA A 164 6.65 -14.63 -3.64
CA ALA A 164 7.57 -14.34 -4.74
C ALA A 164 8.72 -13.42 -4.30
N GLU A 165 8.45 -12.45 -3.42
CA GLU A 165 9.45 -11.55 -2.85
C GLU A 165 10.42 -12.30 -1.94
N GLU A 166 9.91 -13.12 -1.02
CA GLU A 166 10.74 -13.95 -0.14
C GLU A 166 11.63 -14.91 -0.93
N GLN A 167 11.09 -15.57 -1.97
CA GLN A 167 11.88 -16.43 -2.83
C GLN A 167 12.97 -15.65 -3.58
N MET A 168 12.65 -14.47 -4.11
CA MET A 168 13.63 -13.62 -4.78
C MET A 168 14.75 -13.18 -3.82
N MET A 169 14.42 -12.86 -2.55
CA MET A 169 15.43 -12.51 -1.55
C MET A 169 16.32 -13.71 -1.20
N LEU A 170 15.75 -14.92 -1.02
CA LEU A 170 16.52 -16.14 -0.77
C LEU A 170 17.45 -16.47 -1.92
N ASP A 171 17.00 -16.37 -3.15
CA ASP A 171 17.81 -16.63 -4.35
C ASP A 171 18.99 -15.66 -4.48
N SER A 172 18.81 -14.41 -4.02
CA SER A 172 19.80 -13.35 -4.22
C SER A 172 20.76 -13.18 -3.05
N PHE A 173 20.32 -13.45 -1.82
CA PHE A 173 21.10 -13.21 -0.59
C PHE A 173 21.36 -14.47 0.21
N GLY A 174 20.77 -15.61 -0.15
CA GLY A 174 20.83 -16.85 0.60
C GLY A 174 19.89 -16.88 1.80
N ALA A 175 19.91 -18.00 2.54
CA ALA A 175 19.17 -18.10 3.81
C ALA A 175 19.86 -17.24 4.88
N PRO A 176 19.08 -16.50 5.72
CA PRO A 176 19.62 -15.73 6.83
C PRO A 176 20.20 -16.60 7.94
#